data_1f0cb039bac84019ab176bdf034de3a7
#
_entry.id   1f0cb039bac84019ab176bdf034de3a7
#
_cell.length_a   1.000
_cell.length_b   1.000
_cell.length_c   1.000
_cell.angle_alpha   90.00
_cell.angle_beta   90.00
_cell.angle_gamma   90.00
#
_symmetry.space_group_name_H-M   'P 1'
#
loop_
_entity.id
_entity.type
_entity.pdbx_description
1 polymer ?
#
loop_
_entity_poly.entity_id
_entity_poly.type
_entity_poly.pdbx_seq_one_letter_code
_entity_poly.pdbx_strand_id
1 'polypeptide(L)'
;ELSSPLDAVTACKRYPMFGQRQVVILKETQNGGANFLNALASYAAQPAPTTVLCICCRGQQARGADFLKAMRGGNGIVFESKKLNDRSVATAVSEFIKERGLSVDPKALVMLCDFVGTDLSRIYNEVGKLTITLGKGAMVTPEAVERNIGISKDYNNFEFLSAIANGNEAKALTILSYFKANPKNNPVQVIAVVLFNFFANLLTAYYAPDRSERGLMAELGFRSPYQLKEIKAGMQHYGPWEAIEIISLIRRFDAASKGNGSRLAPFDLLLDLTLHILHPLGQKGVKI
;
A
#
# COMPACT_ATOMS: atom_id res chain seq x y z
N GLU A 1 -16.22 -24.23 -15.61
CA GLU A 1 -16.98 -22.98 -15.62
C GLU A 1 -18.41 -23.28 -15.21
N LEU A 2 -18.86 -22.70 -14.07
CA LEU A 2 -20.26 -22.81 -13.64
C LEU A 2 -21.06 -21.76 -14.41
N SER A 3 -21.84 -22.20 -15.37
CA SER A 3 -22.60 -21.36 -16.27
C SER A 3 -23.91 -20.84 -15.67
N SER A 4 -24.44 -21.47 -14.59
CA SER A 4 -25.70 -21.07 -13.96
C SER A 4 -25.71 -21.27 -12.43
N PRO A 5 -26.58 -20.53 -11.70
CA PRO A 5 -26.82 -20.78 -10.27
C PRO A 5 -27.36 -22.21 -9.99
N LEU A 6 -28.12 -22.75 -10.93
CA LEU A 6 -28.70 -24.09 -10.80
C LEU A 6 -27.63 -25.19 -10.81
N ASP A 7 -26.59 -25.02 -11.65
CA ASP A 7 -25.44 -25.95 -11.71
C ASP A 7 -24.69 -25.94 -10.37
N ALA A 8 -24.51 -24.74 -9.78
CA ALA A 8 -23.89 -24.61 -8.48
C ALA A 8 -24.66 -25.31 -7.36
N VAL A 9 -26.01 -25.14 -7.32
CA VAL A 9 -26.89 -25.81 -6.36
C VAL A 9 -26.85 -27.31 -6.58
N THR A 10 -26.90 -27.77 -7.83
CA THR A 10 -26.83 -29.19 -8.18
C THR A 10 -25.50 -29.80 -7.71
N ALA A 11 -24.40 -29.14 -7.95
CA ALA A 11 -23.10 -29.59 -7.45
C ALA A 11 -23.04 -29.64 -5.92
N CYS A 12 -23.64 -28.68 -5.24
CA CYS A 12 -23.68 -28.64 -3.78
C CYS A 12 -24.59 -29.75 -3.16
N LYS A 13 -25.60 -30.20 -3.88
CA LYS A 13 -26.53 -31.27 -3.41
C LYS A 13 -26.03 -32.67 -3.70
N ARG A 14 -24.99 -32.86 -4.49
CA ARG A 14 -24.39 -34.17 -4.74
C ARG A 14 -23.78 -34.73 -3.46
N TYR A 15 -23.88 -36.05 -3.26
CA TYR A 15 -23.14 -36.71 -2.20
C TYR A 15 -21.65 -36.78 -2.55
N PRO A 16 -20.75 -36.57 -1.57
CA PRO A 16 -19.32 -36.73 -1.78
C PRO A 16 -18.99 -38.18 -2.16
N MET A 17 -18.28 -38.40 -3.25
CA MET A 17 -17.87 -39.71 -3.73
C MET A 17 -16.70 -40.30 -2.92
N PHE A 18 -15.82 -39.43 -2.42
CA PHE A 18 -14.62 -39.77 -1.65
C PHE A 18 -14.57 -38.87 -0.40
N GLY A 19 -14.84 -39.45 0.76
CA GLY A 19 -14.80 -38.72 2.04
C GLY A 19 -16.17 -38.30 2.57
N GLN A 20 -16.17 -37.65 3.74
CA GLN A 20 -17.40 -37.28 4.46
C GLN A 20 -17.98 -35.95 4.02
N ARG A 21 -17.18 -35.11 3.38
CA ARG A 21 -17.55 -33.74 2.93
C ARG A 21 -16.94 -33.41 1.58
N GLN A 22 -17.62 -32.54 0.85
CA GLN A 22 -17.11 -31.93 -0.37
C GLN A 22 -17.03 -30.42 -0.20
N VAL A 23 -16.17 -29.77 -1.00
CA VAL A 23 -16.03 -28.31 -1.07
C VAL A 23 -16.39 -27.88 -2.48
N VAL A 24 -17.31 -26.94 -2.60
CA VAL A 24 -17.69 -26.29 -3.86
C VAL A 24 -17.24 -24.84 -3.79
N ILE A 25 -16.37 -24.40 -4.71
CA ILE A 25 -15.83 -23.03 -4.74
C ILE A 25 -16.35 -22.32 -5.98
N LEU A 26 -17.13 -21.26 -5.78
CA LEU A 26 -17.60 -20.38 -6.84
C LEU A 26 -16.68 -19.15 -6.88
N LYS A 27 -15.91 -19.02 -7.95
CA LYS A 27 -14.99 -17.89 -8.16
C LYS A 27 -15.63 -16.84 -9.05
N GLU A 28 -15.19 -15.57 -8.90
CA GLU A 28 -15.58 -14.43 -9.74
C GLU A 28 -17.11 -14.24 -9.82
N THR A 29 -17.83 -14.50 -8.72
CA THR A 29 -19.31 -14.44 -8.68
C THR A 29 -19.86 -13.03 -8.85
N GLN A 30 -19.04 -12.00 -8.74
CA GLN A 30 -19.42 -10.61 -9.08
C GLN A 30 -19.89 -10.47 -10.53
N ASN A 31 -19.42 -11.31 -11.46
CA ASN A 31 -19.81 -11.26 -12.87
C ASN A 31 -21.28 -11.66 -13.08
N GLY A 32 -21.84 -12.48 -12.20
CA GLY A 32 -23.25 -12.86 -12.24
C GLY A 32 -24.21 -11.88 -11.56
N GLY A 33 -23.68 -10.87 -10.87
CA GLY A 33 -24.44 -9.82 -10.20
C GLY A 33 -25.29 -10.31 -9.03
N ALA A 34 -26.24 -9.43 -8.61
CA ALA A 34 -27.13 -9.71 -7.49
C ALA A 34 -28.09 -10.89 -7.76
N ASN A 35 -28.55 -11.03 -8.99
CA ASN A 35 -29.51 -12.08 -9.38
C ASN A 35 -28.89 -13.48 -9.25
N PHE A 36 -27.61 -13.62 -9.61
CA PHE A 36 -26.91 -14.89 -9.46
C PHE A 36 -26.84 -15.32 -7.98
N LEU A 37 -26.48 -14.41 -7.08
CA LEU A 37 -26.41 -14.70 -5.66
C LEU A 37 -27.80 -14.93 -5.05
N ASN A 38 -28.81 -14.12 -5.40
CA ASN A 38 -30.17 -14.32 -4.89
C ASN A 38 -30.76 -15.65 -5.32
N ALA A 39 -30.41 -16.19 -6.50
CA ALA A 39 -30.84 -17.53 -6.91
C ALA A 39 -30.27 -18.66 -6.03
N LEU A 40 -29.19 -18.38 -5.28
CA LEU A 40 -28.61 -19.31 -4.30
C LEU A 40 -29.23 -19.19 -2.90
N ALA A 41 -30.14 -18.23 -2.66
CA ALA A 41 -30.68 -17.93 -1.32
C ALA A 41 -31.43 -19.14 -0.71
N SER A 42 -32.20 -19.86 -1.50
CA SER A 42 -32.93 -21.07 -1.02
C SER A 42 -31.99 -22.18 -0.55
N TYR A 43 -30.87 -22.37 -1.27
CA TYR A 43 -29.83 -23.32 -0.86
C TYR A 43 -29.08 -22.82 0.39
N ALA A 44 -28.78 -21.55 0.46
CA ALA A 44 -28.10 -20.96 1.62
C ALA A 44 -28.93 -21.04 2.90
N ALA A 45 -30.25 -21.01 2.80
CA ALA A 45 -31.15 -21.20 3.94
C ALA A 45 -31.16 -22.64 4.49
N GLN A 46 -30.95 -23.62 3.61
CA GLN A 46 -30.93 -25.05 3.97
C GLN A 46 -29.78 -25.76 3.23
N PRO A 47 -28.54 -25.52 3.64
CA PRO A 47 -27.37 -26.09 2.98
C PRO A 47 -27.25 -27.61 3.29
N ALA A 48 -26.73 -28.36 2.33
CA ALA A 48 -26.42 -29.78 2.54
C ALA A 48 -25.29 -29.90 3.60
N PRO A 49 -25.46 -30.71 4.65
CA PRO A 49 -24.51 -30.83 5.76
C PRO A 49 -23.15 -31.43 5.33
N THR A 50 -23.13 -32.11 4.19
CA THR A 50 -21.92 -32.70 3.60
C THR A 50 -21.17 -31.78 2.66
N THR A 51 -21.66 -30.54 2.45
CA THR A 51 -21.05 -29.59 1.48
C THR A 51 -20.66 -28.29 2.15
N VAL A 52 -19.43 -27.86 1.94
CA VAL A 52 -18.97 -26.52 2.23
C VAL A 52 -19.00 -25.69 0.92
N LEU A 53 -19.90 -24.73 0.85
CA LEU A 53 -19.98 -23.79 -0.28
C LEU A 53 -19.16 -22.54 0.04
N CYS A 54 -18.13 -22.27 -0.74
CA CYS A 54 -17.31 -21.07 -0.67
C CYS A 54 -17.59 -20.17 -1.88
N ILE A 55 -18.04 -18.95 -1.64
CA ILE A 55 -18.35 -17.96 -2.69
C ILE A 55 -17.34 -16.83 -2.63
N CYS A 56 -16.61 -16.62 -3.72
CA CYS A 56 -15.57 -15.60 -3.84
C CYS A 56 -16.02 -14.47 -4.78
N CYS A 57 -16.18 -13.26 -4.23
CA CYS A 57 -16.39 -12.03 -4.97
C CYS A 57 -15.08 -11.22 -4.98
N ARG A 58 -14.64 -10.73 -6.14
CA ARG A 58 -13.43 -9.95 -6.26
C ARG A 58 -13.75 -8.50 -6.66
N GLY A 59 -13.10 -7.53 -5.99
CA GLY A 59 -13.14 -6.11 -6.37
C GLY A 59 -14.43 -5.36 -6.05
N GLN A 60 -15.47 -6.05 -5.56
CA GLN A 60 -16.72 -5.44 -5.10
C GLN A 60 -17.39 -6.30 -4.04
N GLN A 61 -18.28 -5.69 -3.26
CA GLN A 61 -19.07 -6.42 -2.26
C GLN A 61 -20.05 -7.37 -2.93
N ALA A 62 -20.32 -8.51 -2.26
CA ALA A 62 -21.38 -9.43 -2.66
C ALA A 62 -22.74 -8.70 -2.64
N ARG A 63 -23.41 -8.66 -3.80
CA ARG A 63 -24.71 -8.02 -4.00
C ARG A 63 -25.77 -9.09 -4.17
N GLY A 64 -26.53 -9.35 -3.13
CA GLY A 64 -27.62 -10.32 -3.15
C GLY A 64 -28.31 -10.26 -1.80
N ALA A 65 -29.32 -9.38 -1.66
CA ALA A 65 -29.95 -9.11 -0.36
C ALA A 65 -30.55 -10.37 0.26
N ASP A 66 -31.25 -11.17 -0.54
CA ASP A 66 -31.91 -12.40 -0.09
C ASP A 66 -30.89 -13.48 0.28
N PHE A 67 -29.83 -13.60 -0.51
CA PHE A 67 -28.73 -14.52 -0.23
C PHE A 67 -28.00 -14.13 1.06
N LEU A 68 -27.62 -12.87 1.22
CA LEU A 68 -26.95 -12.38 2.43
C LEU A 68 -27.83 -12.50 3.68
N LYS A 69 -29.16 -12.33 3.54
CA LYS A 69 -30.11 -12.57 4.62
C LYS A 69 -30.16 -14.03 5.01
N ALA A 70 -30.23 -14.94 4.02
CA ALA A 70 -30.20 -16.38 4.26
C ALA A 70 -28.89 -16.82 4.93
N MET A 71 -27.75 -16.33 4.48
CA MET A 71 -26.45 -16.58 5.09
C MET A 71 -26.36 -16.14 6.56
N ARG A 72 -26.88 -14.94 6.88
CA ARG A 72 -26.89 -14.42 8.27
C ARG A 72 -27.89 -15.13 9.18
N GLY A 73 -28.98 -15.66 8.63
CA GLY A 73 -29.99 -16.46 9.38
C GLY A 73 -29.58 -17.91 9.64
N GLY A 74 -28.53 -18.39 8.97
CA GLY A 74 -27.96 -19.73 9.11
C GLY A 74 -26.56 -19.70 9.71
N ASN A 75 -25.81 -20.78 9.54
CA ASN A 75 -24.41 -20.87 9.99
C ASN A 75 -23.39 -20.31 8.94
N GLY A 76 -23.84 -19.43 8.08
CA GLY A 76 -23.00 -18.86 7.04
C GLY A 76 -22.08 -17.75 7.57
N ILE A 77 -20.85 -17.73 7.09
CA ILE A 77 -19.85 -16.70 7.42
C ILE A 77 -19.71 -15.77 6.23
N VAL A 78 -19.92 -14.45 6.45
CA VAL A 78 -19.66 -13.43 5.46
C VAL A 78 -18.39 -12.69 5.87
N PHE A 79 -17.33 -12.85 5.09
CA PHE A 79 -16.05 -12.19 5.31
C PHE A 79 -15.79 -11.15 4.24
N GLU A 80 -15.47 -9.92 4.64
CA GLU A 80 -15.08 -8.84 3.74
C GLU A 80 -13.60 -8.51 3.92
N SER A 81 -12.79 -8.79 2.88
CA SER A 81 -11.40 -8.38 2.81
C SER A 81 -11.31 -7.00 2.15
N LYS A 82 -11.11 -5.97 2.95
CA LYS A 82 -10.90 -4.60 2.43
C LYS A 82 -9.51 -4.45 1.84
N LYS A 83 -9.44 -3.74 0.71
CA LYS A 83 -8.14 -3.38 0.12
C LYS A 83 -7.35 -2.53 1.13
N LEU A 84 -6.08 -2.86 1.30
CA LEU A 84 -5.18 -2.04 2.12
C LEU A 84 -5.03 -0.64 1.51
N ASN A 85 -4.85 0.34 2.37
CA ASN A 85 -4.43 1.69 2.02
C ASN A 85 -3.12 2.01 2.74
N ASP A 86 -2.50 3.14 2.42
CA ASP A 86 -1.20 3.54 2.96
C ASP A 86 -1.20 3.63 4.50
N ARG A 87 -2.37 3.90 5.12
CA ARG A 87 -2.52 3.94 6.59
C ARG A 87 -2.58 2.54 7.22
N SER A 88 -3.09 1.55 6.50
CA SER A 88 -3.30 0.19 7.01
C SER A 88 -2.17 -0.77 6.67
N VAL A 89 -1.33 -0.46 5.66
CA VAL A 89 -0.26 -1.35 5.21
C VAL A 89 0.77 -1.61 6.30
N ALA A 90 1.18 -0.59 7.05
CA ALA A 90 2.16 -0.74 8.13
C ALA A 90 1.68 -1.67 9.25
N THR A 91 0.38 -1.59 9.58
CA THR A 91 -0.24 -2.51 10.54
C THR A 91 -0.25 -3.94 10.02
N ALA A 92 -0.71 -4.14 8.77
CA ALA A 92 -0.75 -5.46 8.16
C ALA A 92 0.65 -6.09 8.10
N VAL A 93 1.66 -5.36 7.62
CA VAL A 93 3.06 -5.84 7.58
C VAL A 93 3.55 -6.22 8.97
N SER A 94 3.30 -5.37 9.98
CA SER A 94 3.71 -5.63 11.36
C SER A 94 3.02 -6.86 11.96
N GLU A 95 1.73 -7.04 11.69
CA GLU A 95 0.95 -8.21 12.12
C GLU A 95 1.47 -9.49 11.44
N PHE A 96 1.68 -9.48 10.12
CA PHE A 96 2.26 -10.61 9.39
C PHE A 96 3.65 -11.03 9.92
N ILE A 97 4.48 -10.06 10.30
CA ILE A 97 5.79 -10.33 10.91
C ILE A 97 5.63 -10.99 12.28
N LYS A 98 4.73 -10.45 13.13
CA LYS A 98 4.45 -10.98 14.47
C LYS A 98 3.85 -12.38 14.43
N GLU A 99 2.89 -12.66 13.54
CA GLU A 99 2.30 -13.98 13.36
C GLU A 99 3.34 -15.06 13.04
N ARG A 100 4.46 -14.67 12.44
CA ARG A 100 5.58 -15.56 12.14
C ARG A 100 6.63 -15.62 13.26
N GLY A 101 6.35 -15.00 14.41
CA GLY A 101 7.24 -15.00 15.57
C GLY A 101 8.48 -14.13 15.38
N LEU A 102 8.43 -13.12 14.52
CA LEU A 102 9.49 -12.12 14.33
C LEU A 102 9.10 -10.78 14.96
N SER A 103 10.09 -9.95 15.26
CA SER A 103 9.92 -8.53 15.55
C SER A 103 10.46 -7.68 14.40
N VAL A 104 10.13 -6.39 14.36
CA VAL A 104 10.59 -5.50 13.28
C VAL A 104 11.08 -4.17 13.84
N ASP A 105 12.22 -3.73 13.34
CA ASP A 105 12.73 -2.38 13.57
C ASP A 105 11.86 -1.34 12.84
N PRO A 106 11.59 -0.15 13.43
CA PRO A 106 10.77 0.88 12.81
C PRO A 106 11.24 1.33 11.42
N LYS A 107 12.57 1.45 11.19
CA LYS A 107 13.12 1.81 9.88
C LYS A 107 12.91 0.67 8.87
N ALA A 108 13.14 -0.57 9.28
CA ALA A 108 12.89 -1.75 8.45
C ALA A 108 11.43 -1.89 8.06
N LEU A 109 10.50 -1.57 8.97
CA LEU A 109 9.06 -1.56 8.67
C LEU A 109 8.71 -0.55 7.59
N VAL A 110 9.24 0.68 7.66
CA VAL A 110 9.02 1.70 6.63
C VAL A 110 9.58 1.24 5.29
N MET A 111 10.82 0.75 5.25
CA MET A 111 11.43 0.21 4.02
C MET A 111 10.59 -0.90 3.38
N LEU A 112 10.06 -1.81 4.20
CA LEU A 112 9.18 -2.88 3.73
C LEU A 112 7.86 -2.33 3.16
N CYS A 113 7.20 -1.42 3.87
CA CYS A 113 5.94 -0.81 3.43
C CYS A 113 6.09 -0.09 2.09
N ASP A 114 7.14 0.68 1.92
CA ASP A 114 7.43 1.39 0.67
C ASP A 114 7.63 0.43 -0.51
N PHE A 115 8.28 -0.70 -0.25
CA PHE A 115 8.57 -1.69 -1.28
C PHE A 115 7.37 -2.56 -1.65
N VAL A 116 6.64 -3.06 -0.64
CA VAL A 116 5.52 -3.99 -0.89
C VAL A 116 4.26 -3.25 -1.34
N GLY A 117 4.10 -1.98 -0.95
CA GLY A 117 2.89 -1.21 -1.19
C GLY A 117 1.67 -1.86 -0.52
N THR A 118 0.50 -1.75 -1.17
CA THR A 118 -0.78 -2.26 -0.63
C THR A 118 -1.14 -3.67 -1.11
N ASP A 119 -0.22 -4.38 -1.78
CA ASP A 119 -0.44 -5.74 -2.30
C ASP A 119 -0.18 -6.79 -1.21
N LEU A 120 -1.26 -7.39 -0.68
CA LEU A 120 -1.20 -8.44 0.34
C LEU A 120 -0.37 -9.66 -0.08
N SER A 121 -0.42 -10.05 -1.35
CA SER A 121 0.33 -11.22 -1.85
C SER A 121 1.82 -10.92 -1.82
N ARG A 122 2.19 -9.72 -2.20
CA ARG A 122 3.58 -9.26 -2.13
C ARG A 122 4.08 -9.17 -0.69
N ILE A 123 3.26 -8.60 0.22
CA ILE A 123 3.57 -8.55 1.65
C ILE A 123 3.83 -9.96 2.18
N TYR A 124 2.91 -10.90 1.91
CA TYR A 124 3.01 -12.27 2.37
C TYR A 124 4.30 -12.96 1.88
N ASN A 125 4.63 -12.79 0.60
CA ASN A 125 5.80 -13.39 -0.02
C ASN A 125 7.11 -12.83 0.55
N GLU A 126 7.22 -11.50 0.68
CA GLU A 126 8.43 -10.86 1.18
C GLU A 126 8.67 -11.15 2.67
N VAL A 127 7.62 -11.08 3.50
CA VAL A 127 7.72 -11.47 4.91
C VAL A 127 8.01 -12.96 5.06
N GLY A 128 7.47 -13.80 4.16
CA GLY A 128 7.78 -15.22 4.09
C GLY A 128 9.27 -15.51 3.88
N LYS A 129 9.91 -14.80 2.96
CA LYS A 129 11.38 -14.90 2.74
C LYS A 129 12.16 -14.56 4.00
N LEU A 130 11.81 -13.46 4.68
CA LEU A 130 12.46 -13.05 5.92
C LEU A 130 12.30 -14.10 7.02
N THR A 131 11.14 -14.75 7.11
CA THR A 131 10.89 -15.81 8.10
C THR A 131 11.81 -17.01 7.90
N ILE A 132 12.00 -17.41 6.65
CA ILE A 132 12.86 -18.57 6.30
C ILE A 132 14.33 -18.28 6.64
N THR A 133 14.78 -17.05 6.35
CA THR A 133 16.21 -16.70 6.47
C THR A 133 16.64 -16.30 7.86
N LEU A 134 15.77 -15.65 8.66
CA LEU A 134 16.13 -15.10 9.96
C LEU A 134 15.86 -16.07 11.12
N GLY A 135 14.91 -17.01 10.97
CA GLY A 135 14.47 -17.90 12.02
C GLY A 135 13.54 -17.24 13.05
N LYS A 136 12.92 -18.06 13.92
CA LYS A 136 11.95 -17.59 14.92
C LYS A 136 12.64 -16.73 16.00
N GLY A 137 11.95 -15.69 16.45
CA GLY A 137 12.42 -14.80 17.52
C GLY A 137 13.38 -13.70 17.06
N ALA A 138 13.79 -13.70 15.79
CA ALA A 138 14.69 -12.69 15.26
C ALA A 138 14.01 -11.34 15.05
N MET A 139 14.83 -10.29 15.02
CA MET A 139 14.38 -8.95 14.63
C MET A 139 14.69 -8.71 13.14
N VAL A 140 13.69 -8.23 12.40
CA VAL A 140 13.86 -7.74 11.04
C VAL A 140 14.50 -6.36 11.11
N THR A 141 15.78 -6.27 10.77
CA THR A 141 16.56 -5.02 10.72
C THR A 141 16.65 -4.48 9.28
N PRO A 142 17.04 -3.20 9.06
CA PRO A 142 17.31 -2.67 7.74
C PRO A 142 18.30 -3.50 6.93
N GLU A 143 19.36 -4.03 7.58
CA GLU A 143 20.36 -4.89 6.94
C GLU A 143 19.77 -6.24 6.52
N ALA A 144 18.85 -6.78 7.32
CA ALA A 144 18.14 -8.01 6.98
C ALA A 144 17.24 -7.80 5.76
N VAL A 145 16.56 -6.65 5.68
CA VAL A 145 15.73 -6.26 4.51
C VAL A 145 16.62 -6.12 3.27
N GLU A 146 17.74 -5.40 3.36
CA GLU A 146 18.68 -5.22 2.26
C GLU A 146 19.19 -6.57 1.73
N ARG A 147 19.64 -7.45 2.62
CA ARG A 147 20.22 -8.74 2.25
C ARG A 147 19.22 -9.71 1.62
N ASN A 148 17.99 -9.75 2.12
CA ASN A 148 17.02 -10.79 1.75
C ASN A 148 16.00 -10.34 0.71
N ILE A 149 15.76 -9.03 0.59
CA ILE A 149 14.76 -8.46 -0.30
C ILE A 149 15.40 -7.64 -1.42
N GLY A 150 16.65 -7.19 -1.21
CA GLY A 150 17.41 -6.43 -2.20
C GLY A 150 17.05 -4.94 -2.24
N ILE A 151 16.48 -4.40 -1.15
CA ILE A 151 16.22 -2.97 -1.00
C ILE A 151 17.43 -2.36 -0.31
N SER A 152 18.11 -1.42 -0.96
CA SER A 152 19.23 -0.75 -0.32
C SER A 152 18.78 0.00 0.94
N LYS A 153 19.48 -0.18 2.03
CA LYS A 153 19.22 0.52 3.30
C LYS A 153 19.61 1.99 3.25
N ASP A 154 20.51 2.35 2.33
CA ASP A 154 21.05 3.69 2.20
C ASP A 154 20.50 4.45 0.98
N TYR A 155 20.04 3.70 -0.06
CA TYR A 155 19.55 4.24 -1.33
C TYR A 155 18.17 3.71 -1.65
N ASN A 156 17.15 4.24 -0.97
CA ASN A 156 15.74 3.89 -1.14
C ASN A 156 14.88 5.16 -1.09
N ASN A 157 13.61 5.05 -1.40
CA ASN A 157 12.68 6.18 -1.44
C ASN A 157 12.58 6.91 -0.09
N PHE A 158 12.70 6.18 1.02
CA PHE A 158 12.68 6.75 2.36
C PHE A 158 13.92 7.62 2.62
N GLU A 159 15.12 7.12 2.30
CA GLU A 159 16.37 7.89 2.44
C GLU A 159 16.42 9.09 1.49
N PHE A 160 15.85 8.94 0.29
CA PHE A 160 15.69 10.04 -0.64
C PHE A 160 14.78 11.13 -0.07
N LEU A 161 13.61 10.73 0.45
CA LEU A 161 12.67 11.64 1.09
C LEU A 161 13.28 12.34 2.31
N SER A 162 14.01 11.59 3.14
CA SER A 162 14.74 12.14 4.28
C SER A 162 15.77 13.19 3.84
N ALA A 163 16.50 12.92 2.76
CA ALA A 163 17.45 13.90 2.20
C ALA A 163 16.73 15.18 1.74
N ILE A 164 15.59 15.05 1.05
CA ILE A 164 14.75 16.20 0.64
C ILE A 164 14.24 16.94 1.87
N ALA A 165 13.63 16.26 2.84
CA ALA A 165 13.07 16.88 4.04
C ALA A 165 14.09 17.66 4.86
N ASN A 166 15.35 17.23 4.85
CA ASN A 166 16.45 17.87 5.56
C ASN A 166 17.30 18.83 4.68
N GLY A 167 16.89 19.08 3.42
CA GLY A 167 17.64 19.94 2.50
C GLY A 167 19.04 19.41 2.15
N ASN A 168 19.26 18.09 2.28
CA ASN A 168 20.57 17.48 2.03
C ASN A 168 20.73 17.15 0.54
N GLU A 169 21.15 18.14 -0.24
CA GLU A 169 21.33 18.05 -1.68
C GLU A 169 22.31 16.95 -2.09
N ALA A 170 23.48 16.89 -1.46
CA ALA A 170 24.51 15.91 -1.80
C ALA A 170 24.00 14.47 -1.67
N LYS A 171 23.27 14.16 -0.58
CA LYS A 171 22.66 12.86 -0.36
C LYS A 171 21.53 12.59 -1.36
N ALA A 172 20.68 13.56 -1.64
CA ALA A 172 19.59 13.42 -2.60
C ALA A 172 20.12 13.10 -4.00
N LEU A 173 21.14 13.82 -4.48
CA LEU A 173 21.76 13.58 -5.80
C LEU A 173 22.48 12.23 -5.87
N THR A 174 23.14 11.81 -4.79
CA THR A 174 23.75 10.47 -4.72
C THR A 174 22.71 9.37 -4.86
N ILE A 175 21.58 9.49 -4.16
CA ILE A 175 20.48 8.52 -4.24
C ILE A 175 19.85 8.53 -5.64
N LEU A 176 19.64 9.69 -6.25
CA LEU A 176 19.14 9.79 -7.62
C LEU A 176 20.05 9.10 -8.63
N SER A 177 21.37 9.24 -8.47
CA SER A 177 22.35 8.56 -9.33
C SER A 177 22.23 7.04 -9.21
N TYR A 178 22.02 6.52 -7.99
CA TYR A 178 21.73 5.12 -7.75
C TYR A 178 20.41 4.68 -8.40
N PHE A 179 19.35 5.47 -8.28
CA PHE A 179 18.06 5.19 -8.90
C PHE A 179 18.16 5.13 -10.43
N LYS A 180 18.88 6.09 -11.03
CA LYS A 180 19.14 6.13 -12.47
C LYS A 180 19.89 4.87 -12.96
N ALA A 181 20.83 4.37 -12.16
CA ALA A 181 21.56 3.11 -12.45
C ALA A 181 20.69 1.85 -12.25
N ASN A 182 19.61 1.93 -11.44
CA ASN A 182 18.75 0.81 -11.10
C ASN A 182 17.25 1.12 -11.38
N PRO A 183 16.86 1.45 -12.61
CA PRO A 183 15.53 2.01 -12.92
C PRO A 183 14.39 1.00 -12.73
N LYS A 184 14.64 -0.29 -12.87
CA LYS A 184 13.62 -1.34 -12.67
C LYS A 184 13.13 -1.40 -11.23
N ASN A 185 14.01 -1.16 -10.27
CA ASN A 185 13.69 -1.20 -8.85
C ASN A 185 13.20 0.15 -8.32
N ASN A 186 13.47 1.23 -9.06
CA ASN A 186 13.17 2.60 -8.67
C ASN A 186 12.43 3.35 -9.80
N PRO A 187 11.18 2.98 -10.11
CA PRO A 187 10.41 3.66 -11.15
C PRO A 187 10.13 5.11 -10.74
N VAL A 188 10.37 6.06 -11.64
CA VAL A 188 10.20 7.50 -11.36
C VAL A 188 8.77 7.87 -10.95
N GLN A 189 7.77 7.12 -11.43
CA GLN A 189 6.36 7.31 -11.06
C GLN A 189 6.11 7.01 -9.58
N VAL A 190 6.79 6.01 -9.02
CA VAL A 190 6.70 5.70 -7.58
C VAL A 190 7.34 6.82 -6.76
N ILE A 191 8.49 7.32 -7.20
CA ILE A 191 9.19 8.43 -6.54
C ILE A 191 8.31 9.69 -6.55
N ALA A 192 7.63 9.98 -7.67
CA ALA A 192 6.70 11.11 -7.77
C ALA A 192 5.56 11.01 -6.73
N VAL A 193 5.00 9.81 -6.54
CA VAL A 193 3.93 9.57 -5.53
C VAL A 193 4.47 9.77 -4.11
N VAL A 194 5.68 9.30 -3.82
CA VAL A 194 6.33 9.49 -2.51
C VAL A 194 6.52 10.97 -2.20
N LEU A 195 7.06 11.73 -3.16
CA LEU A 195 7.24 13.19 -3.02
C LEU A 195 5.89 13.91 -2.86
N PHE A 196 4.89 13.56 -3.68
CA PHE A 196 3.55 14.14 -3.58
C PHE A 196 2.94 13.93 -2.19
N ASN A 197 2.96 12.69 -1.70
CA ASN A 197 2.41 12.36 -0.38
C ASN A 197 3.12 13.11 0.74
N PHE A 198 4.43 13.27 0.64
CA PHE A 198 5.19 14.05 1.62
C PHE A 198 4.75 15.52 1.66
N PHE A 199 4.73 16.21 0.51
CA PHE A 199 4.35 17.63 0.46
C PHE A 199 2.87 17.85 0.76
N ALA A 200 1.98 16.91 0.41
CA ALA A 200 0.58 16.93 0.81
C ALA A 200 0.41 16.78 2.33
N ASN A 201 1.15 15.86 2.95
CA ASN A 201 1.17 15.70 4.40
C ASN A 201 1.77 16.91 5.10
N LEU A 202 2.82 17.51 4.53
CA LEU A 202 3.43 18.74 5.04
C LEU A 202 2.40 19.89 5.05
N LEU A 203 1.65 20.02 3.96
CA LEU A 203 0.59 21.02 3.84
C LEU A 203 -0.52 20.76 4.88
N THR A 204 -0.96 19.51 5.02
CA THR A 204 -1.93 19.09 6.05
C THR A 204 -1.42 19.46 7.45
N ALA A 205 -0.14 19.21 7.76
CA ALA A 205 0.45 19.57 9.04
C ALA A 205 0.45 21.07 9.33
N TYR A 206 0.64 21.92 8.29
CA TYR A 206 0.55 23.37 8.43
C TYR A 206 -0.85 23.88 8.79
N TYR A 207 -1.90 23.20 8.33
CA TYR A 207 -3.29 23.58 8.56
C TYR A 207 -3.98 22.72 9.63
N ALA A 208 -3.24 21.81 10.30
CA ALA A 208 -3.78 21.01 11.37
C ALA A 208 -4.26 21.88 12.55
N PRO A 209 -5.48 21.65 13.08
CA PRO A 209 -6.01 22.38 14.23
C PRO A 209 -5.18 22.17 15.50
N ASP A 210 -4.69 20.95 15.71
CA ASP A 210 -3.78 20.59 16.80
C ASP A 210 -2.39 20.26 16.25
N ARG A 211 -1.42 21.13 16.56
CA ARG A 211 -0.03 20.98 16.13
C ARG A 211 0.85 20.22 17.12
N SER A 212 0.27 19.70 18.20
CA SER A 212 0.99 18.77 19.06
C SER A 212 1.41 17.50 18.30
N GLU A 213 2.41 16.79 18.80
CA GLU A 213 2.82 15.53 18.16
C GLU A 213 1.66 14.54 18.01
N ARG A 214 0.83 14.45 19.07
CA ARG A 214 -0.33 13.58 19.08
C ARG A 214 -1.41 14.03 18.08
N GLY A 215 -1.67 15.34 17.99
CA GLY A 215 -2.61 15.93 17.04
C GLY A 215 -2.16 15.71 15.59
N LEU A 216 -0.89 16.01 15.28
CA LEU A 216 -0.32 15.79 13.97
C LEU A 216 -0.33 14.30 13.56
N MET A 217 0.03 13.40 14.47
CA MET A 217 -0.04 11.95 14.19
C MET A 217 -1.47 11.49 13.90
N ALA A 218 -2.45 12.01 14.61
CA ALA A 218 -3.86 11.68 14.38
C ALA A 218 -4.35 12.21 13.03
N GLU A 219 -4.06 13.48 12.72
CA GLU A 219 -4.48 14.15 11.48
C GLU A 219 -3.86 13.50 10.24
N LEU A 220 -2.55 13.22 10.29
CA LEU A 220 -1.80 12.57 9.21
C LEU A 220 -2.04 11.06 9.14
N GLY A 221 -2.68 10.47 10.16
CA GLY A 221 -2.89 9.03 10.27
C GLY A 221 -1.60 8.23 10.46
N PHE A 222 -0.57 8.87 11.03
CA PHE A 222 0.71 8.23 11.31
C PHE A 222 0.64 7.37 12.57
N ARG A 223 1.29 6.22 12.53
CA ARG A 223 1.38 5.30 13.67
C ARG A 223 2.77 5.22 14.27
N SER A 224 3.77 5.75 13.57
CA SER A 224 5.16 5.78 14.02
C SER A 224 5.62 7.23 14.19
N PRO A 225 6.20 7.60 15.33
CA PRO A 225 6.85 8.90 15.53
C PRO A 225 7.95 9.19 14.50
N TYR A 226 8.48 8.14 13.88
CA TYR A 226 9.51 8.24 12.86
C TYR A 226 9.03 8.97 11.59
N GLN A 227 7.80 8.72 11.16
CA GLN A 227 7.19 9.40 10.02
C GLN A 227 6.97 10.90 10.31
N LEU A 228 6.64 11.26 11.56
CA LEU A 228 6.46 12.64 11.98
C LEU A 228 7.78 13.42 11.99
N LYS A 229 8.92 12.75 12.24
CA LYS A 229 10.25 13.36 12.23
C LYS A 229 10.55 14.02 10.88
N GLU A 230 10.25 13.33 9.78
CA GLU A 230 10.49 13.84 8.42
C GLU A 230 9.57 15.04 8.10
N ILE A 231 8.30 15.00 8.55
CA ILE A 231 7.39 16.15 8.39
C ILE A 231 7.91 17.35 9.17
N LYS A 232 8.36 17.17 10.41
CA LYS A 232 8.94 18.27 11.22
C LYS A 232 10.20 18.84 10.58
N ALA A 233 11.08 17.99 10.04
CA ALA A 233 12.25 18.42 9.30
C ALA A 233 11.84 19.24 8.06
N GLY A 234 10.88 18.75 7.28
CA GLY A 234 10.36 19.45 6.11
C GLY A 234 9.75 20.81 6.44
N MET A 235 9.04 20.94 7.57
CA MET A 235 8.50 22.24 8.02
C MET A 235 9.57 23.27 8.36
N GLN A 236 10.81 22.86 8.58
CA GLN A 236 11.94 23.81 8.79
C GLN A 236 12.52 24.35 7.48
N HIS A 237 12.32 23.61 6.38
CA HIS A 237 12.90 23.95 5.07
C HIS A 237 11.89 24.47 4.07
N TYR A 238 10.62 24.07 4.17
CA TYR A 238 9.57 24.40 3.20
C TYR A 238 8.37 25.04 3.89
N GLY A 239 8.02 26.25 3.49
CA GLY A 239 6.79 26.92 3.91
C GLY A 239 5.54 26.35 3.19
N PRO A 240 4.33 26.75 3.63
CA PRO A 240 3.09 26.24 3.03
C PRO A 240 2.92 26.63 1.56
N TRP A 241 3.35 27.83 1.15
CA TRP A 241 3.30 28.26 -0.25
C TRP A 241 4.27 27.51 -1.12
N GLU A 242 5.49 27.26 -0.64
CA GLU A 242 6.49 26.47 -1.34
C GLU A 242 5.99 25.01 -1.52
N ALA A 243 5.34 24.43 -0.52
CA ALA A 243 4.75 23.12 -0.62
C ALA A 243 3.68 23.04 -1.73
N ILE A 244 2.84 24.09 -1.89
CA ILE A 244 1.84 24.18 -2.97
C ILE A 244 2.53 24.25 -4.34
N GLU A 245 3.57 25.08 -4.47
CA GLU A 245 4.34 25.18 -5.72
C GLU A 245 5.01 23.87 -6.08
N ILE A 246 5.63 23.19 -5.10
CA ILE A 246 6.28 21.90 -5.30
C ILE A 246 5.27 20.83 -5.72
N ILE A 247 4.08 20.79 -5.13
CA ILE A 247 3.00 19.89 -5.56
C ILE A 247 2.62 20.14 -7.03
N SER A 248 2.58 21.41 -7.46
CA SER A 248 2.34 21.77 -8.85
C SER A 248 3.48 21.33 -9.79
N LEU A 249 4.73 21.41 -9.33
CA LEU A 249 5.90 20.91 -10.06
C LEU A 249 5.85 19.38 -10.20
N ILE A 250 5.53 18.66 -9.14
CA ILE A 250 5.39 17.20 -9.15
C ILE A 250 4.30 16.77 -10.14
N ARG A 251 3.17 17.46 -10.21
CA ARG A 251 2.11 17.19 -11.20
C ARG A 251 2.62 17.37 -12.63
N ARG A 252 3.37 18.44 -12.89
CA ARG A 252 3.96 18.68 -14.22
C ARG A 252 4.98 17.61 -14.57
N PHE A 253 5.82 17.23 -13.63
CA PHE A 253 6.77 16.13 -13.78
C PHE A 253 6.06 14.81 -14.11
N ASP A 254 5.00 14.44 -13.38
CA ASP A 254 4.25 13.20 -13.63
C ASP A 254 3.70 13.16 -15.06
N ALA A 255 3.10 14.26 -15.54
CA ALA A 255 2.63 14.37 -16.91
C ALA A 255 3.76 14.25 -17.94
N ALA A 256 4.89 14.96 -17.72
CA ALA A 256 6.05 14.94 -18.60
C ALA A 256 6.73 13.56 -18.63
N SER A 257 6.84 12.87 -17.50
CA SER A 257 7.42 11.52 -17.40
C SER A 257 6.63 10.46 -18.16
N LYS A 258 5.37 10.72 -18.47
CA LYS A 258 4.47 9.89 -19.27
C LYS A 258 4.45 10.28 -20.75
N GLY A 259 5.37 11.17 -21.17
CA GLY A 259 5.50 11.60 -22.56
C GLY A 259 4.63 12.80 -22.94
N ASN A 260 3.96 13.46 -21.99
CA ASN A 260 3.14 14.64 -22.28
C ASN A 260 3.98 15.92 -22.17
N GLY A 261 4.38 16.48 -23.32
CA GLY A 261 5.05 17.78 -23.39
C GLY A 261 6.58 17.79 -23.13
N SER A 262 7.24 16.63 -23.01
CA SER A 262 8.69 16.57 -22.86
C SER A 262 9.33 15.45 -23.68
N ARG A 263 10.56 15.69 -24.15
CA ARG A 263 11.43 14.71 -24.80
C ARG A 263 12.58 14.24 -23.92
N LEU A 264 12.69 14.77 -22.69
CA LEU A 264 13.76 14.42 -21.75
C LEU A 264 13.51 13.01 -21.18
N ALA A 265 14.60 12.33 -20.84
CA ALA A 265 14.49 11.04 -20.16
C ALA A 265 13.86 11.22 -18.76
N PRO A 266 13.06 10.25 -18.28
CA PRO A 266 12.34 10.37 -17.01
C PRO A 266 13.22 10.69 -15.81
N PHE A 267 14.45 10.17 -15.76
CA PHE A 267 15.39 10.48 -14.66
C PHE A 267 16.01 11.87 -14.77
N ASP A 268 16.15 12.42 -15.97
CA ASP A 268 16.63 13.80 -16.14
C ASP A 268 15.55 14.81 -15.71
N LEU A 269 14.28 14.49 -15.97
CA LEU A 269 13.13 15.24 -15.43
C LEU A 269 13.07 15.14 -13.91
N LEU A 270 13.36 13.97 -13.32
CA LEU A 270 13.39 13.79 -11.87
C LEU A 270 14.53 14.56 -11.22
N LEU A 271 15.69 14.64 -11.87
CA LEU A 271 16.81 15.46 -11.42
C LEU A 271 16.43 16.95 -11.42
N ASP A 272 15.83 17.43 -12.51
CA ASP A 272 15.35 18.82 -12.61
C ASP A 272 14.32 19.13 -11.52
N LEU A 273 13.32 18.28 -11.34
CA LEU A 273 12.35 18.40 -10.25
C LEU A 273 13.04 18.48 -8.88
N THR A 274 14.00 17.59 -8.62
CA THR A 274 14.70 17.52 -7.33
C THR A 274 15.48 18.83 -7.05
N LEU A 275 16.16 19.37 -8.04
CA LEU A 275 16.86 20.65 -7.90
C LEU A 275 15.90 21.81 -7.62
N HIS A 276 14.75 21.84 -8.31
CA HIS A 276 13.72 22.86 -8.04
C HIS A 276 13.08 22.72 -6.64
N ILE A 277 12.95 21.50 -6.12
CA ILE A 277 12.48 21.29 -4.74
C ILE A 277 13.50 21.81 -3.73
N LEU A 278 14.78 21.49 -3.93
CA LEU A 278 15.85 21.90 -3.00
C LEU A 278 16.19 23.39 -3.08
N HIS A 279 15.93 24.00 -4.22
CA HIS A 279 16.18 25.43 -4.48
C HIS A 279 14.90 26.11 -5.02
N PRO A 280 13.85 26.26 -4.19
CA PRO A 280 12.62 26.91 -4.61
C PRO A 280 12.90 28.38 -4.98
N LEU A 281 12.37 28.81 -6.12
CA LEU A 281 12.62 30.12 -6.72
C LEU A 281 12.18 31.32 -5.85
N GLY A 282 11.52 31.09 -4.73
CA GLY A 282 11.00 32.12 -3.81
C GLY A 282 11.96 32.58 -2.70
N GLN A 283 13.08 31.89 -2.46
CA GLN A 283 13.96 32.21 -1.32
C GLN A 283 15.03 33.32 -1.57
N LYS A 284 15.09 33.94 -2.71
CA LYS A 284 15.83 35.22 -2.81
C LYS A 284 14.92 36.38 -2.41
N GLY A 285 14.63 36.43 -1.12
CA GLY A 285 14.09 37.62 -0.50
C GLY A 285 15.05 38.76 -0.78
N VAL A 286 14.65 39.65 -1.68
CA VAL A 286 15.12 41.00 -1.70
C VAL A 286 14.87 41.57 -0.30
N LYS A 287 15.89 41.64 0.53
CA LYS A 287 15.90 42.54 1.67
C LYS A 287 15.85 43.93 1.06
N ILE A 288 14.69 44.56 1.07
CA ILE A 288 14.52 46.00 0.93
C ILE A 288 14.81 46.64 2.30
#